data_5f46bb3d75dcb2b6f4bb6a1f5fb8266e
#
_entry.id   5f46bb3d75dcb2b6f4bb6a1f5fb8266e
#
_cell.length_a   1.000
_cell.length_b   1.000
_cell.length_c   1.000
_cell.angle_alpha   90.00
_cell.angle_beta   90.00
_cell.angle_gamma   90.00
#
_symmetry.space_group_name_H-M   'P 1'
#
loop_
_entity.id
_entity.type
_entity.pdbx_description
1 polymer ?
#
loop_
_entity_poly.entity_id
_entity_poly.type
_entity_poly.pdbx_seq_one_letter_code
_entity_poly.pdbx_strand_id
1 'polypeptide(L)'
;FKMVSLQAGGGQVARQLGGTLVDSTTRDPLRRRLCNVVEEIALASGVPVPEIYVLDQEAGINAFAAGYTPADAAVAVTRGALEKLDRNELQGVIAHEFSHILNGDMRINIRLMGALFGILMLALIGRRVLIHSHVFGRSSRSRNGGAIILIAFGLMAVGYIGLFFGRWIKAAVSRQREYLADASAVQFTRDPDSIGGALKKIAVYGNSSYLNVDTEEVSHMLFGDGRKMNLFSTHPKLEDRIRKVDPGFTAEELTRLAVKLNREDTRARERAKKQAEKEAKKGSDAGTGMFTAESILAGIGTPDWERMLTAAAFAAAIPDVMTRAVHSGEWAAEV
;
A
#
# COMPACT_ATOMS: atom_id res chain seq x y z
N PHE A 1 3.60 -21.97 7.66
CA PHE A 1 2.43 -21.17 8.12
C PHE A 1 2.10 -20.05 7.14
N LYS A 2 3.09 -19.28 6.65
CA LYS A 2 2.89 -18.14 5.72
C LYS A 2 2.45 -18.56 4.29
N MET A 3 2.88 -19.69 3.76
CA MET A 3 2.41 -20.16 2.44
C MET A 3 0.92 -20.52 2.43
N VAL A 4 0.36 -20.95 3.57
CA VAL A 4 -1.08 -21.28 3.70
C VAL A 4 -1.93 -20.00 3.69
N SER A 5 -1.42 -18.89 4.24
CA SER A 5 -2.10 -17.57 4.23
C SER A 5 -2.22 -16.98 2.81
N LEU A 6 -1.21 -17.18 1.96
CA LEU A 6 -1.22 -16.72 0.56
C LEU A 6 -2.12 -17.58 -0.35
N GLN A 7 -2.48 -18.80 0.07
CA GLN A 7 -3.44 -19.66 -0.65
C GLN A 7 -4.91 -19.23 -0.44
N ALA A 8 -5.17 -18.32 0.50
CA ALA A 8 -6.52 -17.87 0.81
C ALA A 8 -7.04 -16.77 -0.14
N GLY A 9 -6.33 -16.51 -1.24
CA GLY A 9 -6.73 -15.56 -2.28
C GLY A 9 -6.23 -14.12 -2.07
N GLY A 10 -6.24 -13.33 -3.15
CA GLY A 10 -5.74 -11.96 -3.17
C GLY A 10 -6.46 -11.01 -2.23
N GLY A 11 -7.77 -11.18 -2.08
CA GLY A 11 -8.59 -10.36 -1.20
C GLY A 11 -8.20 -10.47 0.29
N GLN A 12 -7.70 -11.62 0.74
CA GLN A 12 -7.21 -11.74 2.11
C GLN A 12 -5.92 -10.94 2.33
N VAL A 13 -5.03 -10.94 1.35
CA VAL A 13 -3.80 -10.13 1.41
C VAL A 13 -4.15 -8.63 1.49
N ALA A 14 -5.07 -8.17 0.64
CA ALA A 14 -5.53 -6.79 0.64
C ALA A 14 -6.14 -6.38 2.00
N ARG A 15 -6.99 -7.22 2.58
CA ARG A 15 -7.58 -6.99 3.92
C ARG A 15 -6.54 -6.96 5.04
N GLN A 16 -5.55 -7.85 5.01
CA GLN A 16 -4.46 -7.85 6.01
C GLN A 16 -3.63 -6.57 5.98
N LEU A 17 -3.54 -5.94 4.81
CA LEU A 17 -2.88 -4.64 4.64
C LEU A 17 -3.79 -3.44 4.94
N GLY A 18 -4.98 -3.67 5.50
CA GLY A 18 -5.93 -2.61 5.86
C GLY A 18 -6.80 -2.14 4.70
N GLY A 19 -6.89 -2.91 3.62
CA GLY A 19 -7.74 -2.59 2.47
C GLY A 19 -9.23 -2.78 2.77
N THR A 20 -10.02 -1.80 2.40
CA THR A 20 -11.49 -1.83 2.43
C THR A 20 -12.01 -2.27 1.08
N LEU A 21 -12.84 -3.31 1.05
CA LEU A 21 -13.48 -3.78 -0.19
C LEU A 21 -14.37 -2.67 -0.77
N VAL A 22 -14.27 -2.46 -2.08
CA VAL A 22 -15.09 -1.48 -2.79
C VAL A 22 -16.30 -2.18 -3.39
N ASP A 23 -17.49 -1.73 -3.01
CA ASP A 23 -18.73 -2.16 -3.64
C ASP A 23 -18.92 -1.44 -4.99
N SER A 24 -19.33 -2.15 -6.02
CA SER A 24 -19.63 -1.60 -7.36
C SER A 24 -20.74 -0.54 -7.34
N THR A 25 -21.62 -0.58 -6.32
CA THR A 25 -22.72 0.39 -6.11
C THR A 25 -22.29 1.64 -5.34
N THR A 26 -20.99 1.82 -5.07
CA THR A 26 -20.46 2.93 -4.27
C THR A 26 -20.88 4.30 -4.79
N ARG A 27 -21.21 5.21 -3.87
CA ARG A 27 -21.52 6.63 -4.19
C ARG A 27 -20.29 7.54 -4.14
N ASP A 28 -19.16 7.07 -3.59
CA ASP A 28 -17.91 7.82 -3.58
C ASP A 28 -17.38 7.97 -5.03
N PRO A 29 -17.24 9.19 -5.54
CA PRO A 29 -16.82 9.42 -6.91
C PRO A 29 -15.42 8.89 -7.22
N LEU A 30 -14.50 8.86 -6.25
CA LEU A 30 -13.15 8.33 -6.42
C LEU A 30 -13.18 6.80 -6.54
N ARG A 31 -13.92 6.14 -5.67
CA ARG A 31 -14.08 4.68 -5.71
C ARG A 31 -14.84 4.24 -6.96
N ARG A 32 -15.86 5.00 -7.40
CA ARG A 32 -16.57 4.73 -8.66
C ARG A 32 -15.63 4.86 -9.87
N ARG A 33 -14.79 5.91 -9.89
CA ARG A 33 -13.78 6.07 -10.94
C ARG A 33 -12.83 4.87 -10.99
N LEU A 34 -12.41 4.36 -9.83
CA LEU A 34 -11.58 3.16 -9.74
C LEU A 34 -12.29 1.93 -10.31
N CYS A 35 -13.55 1.66 -9.93
CA CYS A 35 -14.33 0.55 -10.46
C CYS A 35 -14.41 0.60 -11.99
N ASN A 36 -14.77 1.75 -12.55
CA ASN A 36 -14.88 1.92 -14.00
C ASN A 36 -13.55 1.64 -14.71
N VAL A 37 -12.43 2.16 -14.16
CA VAL A 37 -11.09 1.94 -14.73
C VAL A 37 -10.70 0.46 -14.66
N VAL A 38 -10.98 -0.22 -13.54
CA VAL A 38 -10.69 -1.65 -13.38
C VAL A 38 -11.50 -2.49 -14.38
N GLU A 39 -12.79 -2.19 -14.54
CA GLU A 39 -13.66 -2.89 -15.50
C GLU A 39 -13.19 -2.69 -16.96
N GLU A 40 -12.78 -1.48 -17.33
CA GLU A 40 -12.24 -1.17 -18.65
C GLU A 40 -10.96 -1.95 -18.94
N ILE A 41 -10.04 -1.99 -17.98
CA ILE A 41 -8.78 -2.73 -18.15
C ILE A 41 -9.01 -4.24 -18.10
N ALA A 42 -9.96 -4.73 -17.31
CA ALA A 42 -10.35 -6.13 -17.31
C ALA A 42 -10.83 -6.55 -18.72
N LEU A 43 -11.67 -5.72 -19.35
CA LEU A 43 -12.13 -5.95 -20.72
C LEU A 43 -10.96 -5.88 -21.74
N ALA A 44 -10.09 -4.87 -21.61
CA ALA A 44 -8.96 -4.68 -22.55
C ALA A 44 -7.90 -5.79 -22.45
N SER A 45 -7.65 -6.33 -21.26
CA SER A 45 -6.66 -7.37 -21.00
C SER A 45 -7.19 -8.78 -21.13
N GLY A 46 -8.52 -8.97 -21.13
CA GLY A 46 -9.16 -10.29 -21.10
C GLY A 46 -9.04 -11.01 -19.76
N VAL A 47 -8.70 -10.30 -18.69
CA VAL A 47 -8.62 -10.83 -17.32
C VAL A 47 -9.99 -10.62 -16.63
N PRO A 48 -10.51 -11.59 -15.85
CA PRO A 48 -11.72 -11.38 -15.05
C PRO A 48 -11.57 -10.18 -14.13
N VAL A 49 -12.67 -9.47 -13.86
CA VAL A 49 -12.66 -8.33 -12.92
C VAL A 49 -12.25 -8.84 -11.53
N PRO A 50 -11.14 -8.36 -10.96
CA PRO A 50 -10.67 -8.77 -9.64
C PRO A 50 -11.48 -8.10 -8.54
N GLU A 51 -11.36 -8.60 -7.30
CA GLU A 51 -11.82 -7.85 -6.13
C GLU A 51 -11.05 -6.53 -6.00
N ILE A 52 -11.75 -5.42 -5.73
CA ILE A 52 -11.18 -4.07 -5.68
C ILE A 52 -11.11 -3.62 -4.22
N TYR A 53 -9.93 -3.19 -3.77
CA TYR A 53 -9.71 -2.68 -2.43
C TYR A 53 -9.11 -1.28 -2.44
N VAL A 54 -9.42 -0.49 -1.40
CA VAL A 54 -8.80 0.82 -1.17
C VAL A 54 -8.16 0.83 0.20
N LEU A 55 -6.88 1.24 0.27
CA LEU A 55 -6.16 1.50 1.50
C LEU A 55 -6.36 2.97 1.89
N ASP A 56 -7.42 3.23 2.65
CA ASP A 56 -7.85 4.59 2.99
C ASP A 56 -6.86 5.36 3.88
N GLN A 57 -6.02 4.64 4.65
CA GLN A 57 -5.03 5.25 5.55
C GLN A 57 -3.72 5.65 4.85
N GLU A 58 -3.55 5.26 3.57
CA GLU A 58 -2.31 5.43 2.86
C GLU A 58 -2.37 6.66 1.94
N ALA A 59 -1.61 7.71 2.29
CA ALA A 59 -1.55 8.97 1.57
C ALA A 59 -0.54 8.97 0.41
N GLY A 60 0.32 7.97 0.31
CA GLY A 60 1.27 7.78 -0.79
C GLY A 60 0.57 7.29 -2.06
N ILE A 61 1.19 7.49 -3.24
CA ILE A 61 0.71 6.90 -4.49
C ILE A 61 1.22 5.47 -4.56
N ASN A 62 0.30 4.49 -4.45
CA ASN A 62 0.65 3.09 -4.58
C ASN A 62 -0.54 2.25 -5.05
N ALA A 63 -0.23 1.11 -5.67
CA ALA A 63 -1.18 0.07 -6.01
C ALA A 63 -0.47 -1.29 -5.98
N PHE A 64 -1.20 -2.37 -5.86
CA PHE A 64 -0.67 -3.70 -6.03
C PHE A 64 -1.77 -4.69 -6.43
N ALA A 65 -1.35 -5.75 -7.12
CA ALA A 65 -2.17 -6.92 -7.37
C ALA A 65 -1.74 -8.07 -6.46
N ALA A 66 -2.70 -8.82 -5.94
CA ALA A 66 -2.48 -10.02 -5.14
C ALA A 66 -3.40 -11.15 -5.62
N GLY A 67 -2.98 -12.40 -5.39
CA GLY A 67 -3.72 -13.60 -5.78
C GLY A 67 -2.77 -14.68 -6.32
N TYR A 68 -3.26 -15.89 -6.47
CA TYR A 68 -2.47 -17.00 -7.03
C TYR A 68 -2.78 -17.27 -8.50
N THR A 69 -4.01 -16.97 -8.91
CA THR A 69 -4.55 -17.11 -10.26
C THR A 69 -5.31 -15.86 -10.66
N PRO A 70 -5.58 -15.63 -11.96
CA PRO A 70 -6.45 -14.53 -12.36
C PRO A 70 -7.86 -14.58 -11.75
N ALA A 71 -8.35 -15.77 -11.38
CA ALA A 71 -9.69 -15.95 -10.82
C ALA A 71 -9.81 -15.57 -9.33
N ASP A 72 -8.70 -15.60 -8.58
CA ASP A 72 -8.63 -15.20 -7.17
C ASP A 72 -7.84 -13.90 -6.96
N ALA A 73 -7.66 -13.15 -8.05
CA ALA A 73 -6.93 -11.89 -8.01
C ALA A 73 -7.71 -10.79 -7.28
N ALA A 74 -6.99 -9.95 -6.58
CA ALA A 74 -7.46 -8.70 -6.01
C ALA A 74 -6.50 -7.57 -6.39
N VAL A 75 -7.04 -6.38 -6.64
CA VAL A 75 -6.29 -5.15 -6.86
C VAL A 75 -6.55 -4.20 -5.72
N ALA A 76 -5.50 -3.70 -5.10
CA ALA A 76 -5.59 -2.71 -4.04
C ALA A 76 -4.91 -1.41 -4.46
N VAL A 77 -5.56 -0.29 -4.17
CA VAL A 77 -5.10 1.06 -4.52
C VAL A 77 -5.13 1.93 -3.28
N THR A 78 -4.12 2.74 -3.07
CA THR A 78 -4.07 3.67 -1.94
C THR A 78 -4.98 4.87 -2.14
N ARG A 79 -5.44 5.47 -1.05
CA ARG A 79 -6.21 6.72 -1.08
C ARG A 79 -5.44 7.83 -1.80
N GLY A 80 -4.12 7.93 -1.53
CA GLY A 80 -3.26 8.91 -2.19
C GLY A 80 -3.16 8.73 -3.71
N ALA A 81 -3.20 7.49 -4.23
CA ALA A 81 -3.26 7.25 -5.66
C ALA A 81 -4.59 7.74 -6.27
N LEU A 82 -5.71 7.48 -5.60
CA LEU A 82 -7.02 7.96 -6.04
C LEU A 82 -7.15 9.49 -6.06
N GLU A 83 -6.49 10.18 -5.14
CA GLU A 83 -6.55 11.64 -5.03
C GLU A 83 -5.58 12.36 -5.96
N LYS A 84 -4.37 11.81 -6.14
CA LYS A 84 -3.26 12.47 -6.86
C LYS A 84 -3.17 12.11 -8.33
N LEU A 85 -3.60 10.91 -8.71
CA LEU A 85 -3.62 10.49 -10.09
C LEU A 85 -4.91 10.94 -10.78
N ASP A 86 -4.78 11.44 -11.99
CA ASP A 86 -5.95 11.63 -12.83
C ASP A 86 -6.48 10.27 -13.36
N ARG A 87 -7.55 10.32 -14.15
CA ARG A 87 -8.17 9.10 -14.65
C ARG A 87 -7.25 8.28 -15.56
N ASN A 88 -6.52 8.95 -16.45
CA ASN A 88 -5.64 8.28 -17.40
C ASN A 88 -4.42 7.68 -16.70
N GLU A 89 -3.83 8.40 -15.76
CA GLU A 89 -2.70 7.92 -14.94
C GLU A 89 -3.12 6.73 -14.06
N LEU A 90 -4.30 6.81 -13.44
CA LEU A 90 -4.86 5.68 -12.68
C LEU A 90 -5.08 4.47 -13.59
N GLN A 91 -5.57 4.68 -14.82
CA GLN A 91 -5.74 3.63 -15.81
C GLN A 91 -4.41 2.98 -16.19
N GLY A 92 -3.35 3.78 -16.35
CA GLY A 92 -1.99 3.27 -16.58
C GLY A 92 -1.48 2.39 -15.43
N VAL A 93 -1.68 2.81 -14.18
CA VAL A 93 -1.30 2.02 -12.99
C VAL A 93 -2.10 0.73 -12.91
N ILE A 94 -3.41 0.77 -13.08
CA ILE A 94 -4.26 -0.43 -13.07
C ILE A 94 -3.88 -1.39 -14.22
N ALA A 95 -3.60 -0.87 -15.40
CA ALA A 95 -3.17 -1.67 -16.54
C ALA A 95 -1.82 -2.37 -16.26
N HIS A 96 -0.89 -1.71 -15.56
CA HIS A 96 0.36 -2.29 -15.10
C HIS A 96 0.11 -3.46 -14.12
N GLU A 97 -0.76 -3.28 -13.12
CA GLU A 97 -1.14 -4.33 -12.17
C GLU A 97 -1.82 -5.53 -12.87
N PHE A 98 -2.67 -5.26 -13.86
CA PHE A 98 -3.30 -6.31 -14.67
C PHE A 98 -2.29 -7.12 -15.50
N SER A 99 -1.19 -6.51 -15.94
CA SER A 99 -0.10 -7.23 -16.56
C SER A 99 0.51 -8.28 -15.62
N HIS A 100 0.71 -7.94 -14.35
CA HIS A 100 1.21 -8.88 -13.35
C HIS A 100 0.25 -10.05 -13.11
N ILE A 101 -1.07 -9.78 -13.11
CA ILE A 101 -2.10 -10.82 -13.01
C ILE A 101 -2.06 -11.73 -14.23
N LEU A 102 -2.08 -11.15 -15.43
CA LEU A 102 -2.10 -11.88 -16.71
C LEU A 102 -0.86 -12.77 -16.89
N ASN A 103 0.32 -12.25 -16.54
CA ASN A 103 1.59 -12.94 -16.68
C ASN A 103 1.88 -13.94 -15.54
N GLY A 104 1.04 -13.99 -14.51
CA GLY A 104 1.21 -14.88 -13.36
C GLY A 104 2.44 -14.58 -12.52
N ASP A 105 2.84 -13.32 -12.40
CA ASP A 105 4.05 -12.86 -11.73
C ASP A 105 4.07 -13.23 -10.25
N MET A 106 2.92 -13.20 -9.60
CA MET A 106 2.77 -13.61 -8.20
C MET A 106 3.16 -15.07 -7.99
N ARG A 107 2.76 -15.96 -8.90
CA ARG A 107 3.09 -17.39 -8.85
C ARG A 107 4.59 -17.61 -9.00
N ILE A 108 5.25 -16.84 -9.86
CA ILE A 108 6.70 -16.89 -10.07
C ILE A 108 7.43 -16.38 -8.82
N ASN A 109 6.98 -15.28 -8.24
CA ASN A 109 7.56 -14.72 -7.01
C ASN A 109 7.48 -15.71 -5.84
N ILE A 110 6.34 -16.40 -5.66
CA ILE A 110 6.17 -17.42 -4.62
C ILE A 110 7.14 -18.59 -4.84
N ARG A 111 7.29 -19.07 -6.08
CA ARG A 111 8.25 -20.14 -6.42
C ARG A 111 9.69 -19.73 -6.16
N LEU A 112 10.07 -18.52 -6.57
CA LEU A 112 11.42 -18.00 -6.31
C LEU A 112 11.71 -17.84 -4.82
N MET A 113 10.73 -17.33 -4.04
CA MET A 113 10.87 -17.24 -2.59
C MET A 113 11.00 -18.60 -1.94
N GLY A 114 10.23 -19.60 -2.38
CA GLY A 114 10.34 -20.97 -1.91
C GLY A 114 11.72 -21.58 -2.17
N ALA A 115 12.26 -21.40 -3.38
CA ALA A 115 13.60 -21.85 -3.74
C ALA A 115 14.68 -21.17 -2.89
N LEU A 116 14.61 -19.83 -2.73
CA LEU A 116 15.54 -19.07 -1.89
C LEU A 116 15.46 -19.49 -0.43
N PHE A 117 14.26 -19.77 0.08
CA PHE A 117 14.09 -20.29 1.43
C PHE A 117 14.74 -21.67 1.59
N GLY A 118 14.59 -22.58 0.60
CA GLY A 118 15.27 -23.88 0.60
C GLY A 118 16.80 -23.73 0.67
N ILE A 119 17.37 -22.81 -0.13
CA ILE A 119 18.81 -22.50 -0.11
C ILE A 119 19.24 -21.94 1.25
N LEU A 120 18.43 -21.01 1.82
CA LEU A 120 18.69 -20.46 3.15
C LEU A 120 18.70 -21.55 4.23
N MET A 121 17.79 -22.53 4.15
CA MET A 121 17.74 -23.64 5.10
C MET A 121 19.04 -24.45 5.10
N LEU A 122 19.68 -24.67 3.95
CA LEU A 122 20.99 -25.33 3.88
C LEU A 122 22.05 -24.54 4.67
N ALA A 123 22.10 -23.21 4.49
CA ALA A 123 23.03 -22.35 5.23
C ALA A 123 22.77 -22.41 6.75
N LEU A 124 21.49 -22.38 7.15
CA LEU A 124 21.09 -22.41 8.57
C LEU A 124 21.39 -23.77 9.22
N ILE A 125 21.20 -24.88 8.50
CA ILE A 125 21.55 -26.23 8.98
C ILE A 125 23.06 -26.30 9.18
N GLY A 126 23.86 -25.90 8.18
CA GLY A 126 25.33 -25.87 8.30
C GLY A 126 25.78 -25.03 9.49
N ARG A 127 25.22 -23.83 9.66
CA ARG A 127 25.50 -22.95 10.81
C ARG A 127 25.15 -23.61 12.14
N ARG A 128 24.00 -24.26 12.21
CA ARG A 128 23.54 -24.92 13.44
C ARG A 128 24.45 -26.11 13.84
N VAL A 129 24.87 -26.90 12.86
CA VAL A 129 25.82 -27.97 13.08
C VAL A 129 27.17 -27.42 13.57
N LEU A 130 27.69 -26.32 13.00
CA LEU A 130 28.93 -25.69 13.46
C LEU A 130 28.82 -25.22 14.92
N ILE A 131 27.75 -24.51 15.27
CA ILE A 131 27.54 -24.01 16.64
C ILE A 131 27.48 -25.15 17.65
N HIS A 132 26.75 -26.23 17.34
CA HIS A 132 26.60 -27.35 18.24
C HIS A 132 27.87 -28.25 18.31
N SER A 133 28.64 -28.32 17.21
CA SER A 133 29.93 -29.10 17.22
C SER A 133 30.94 -28.48 18.18
N HIS A 134 30.94 -27.16 18.39
CA HIS A 134 31.77 -26.50 19.39
C HIS A 134 31.36 -26.83 20.82
N VAL A 135 30.09 -27.14 21.07
CA VAL A 135 29.58 -27.52 22.40
C VAL A 135 29.87 -28.99 22.69
N PHE A 136 29.73 -29.89 21.69
CA PHE A 136 29.97 -31.31 21.81
C PHE A 136 31.45 -31.72 21.65
N GLY A 137 32.28 -30.88 21.00
CA GLY A 137 33.68 -31.16 20.69
C GLY A 137 34.62 -31.21 21.91
N ARG A 138 34.16 -30.84 23.09
CA ARG A 138 34.96 -30.94 24.34
C ARG A 138 34.99 -32.35 24.97
N SER A 139 34.17 -33.27 24.48
CA SER A 139 33.98 -34.57 25.17
C SER A 139 34.34 -35.82 24.36
N SER A 140 34.68 -35.75 23.07
CA SER A 140 35.09 -36.99 22.39
C SER A 140 36.20 -36.75 21.36
N ARG A 141 37.31 -37.48 21.55
CA ARG A 141 38.41 -37.75 20.61
C ARG A 141 37.90 -38.53 19.38
N SER A 142 36.80 -38.13 18.76
CA SER A 142 36.28 -38.81 17.58
C SER A 142 37.07 -38.38 16.34
N ARG A 143 37.68 -39.39 15.66
CA ARG A 143 38.46 -39.23 14.42
C ARG A 143 37.68 -38.57 13.29
N ASN A 144 36.35 -38.45 13.41
CA ASN A 144 35.44 -37.88 12.40
C ASN A 144 34.95 -36.46 12.73
N GLY A 145 35.32 -35.85 13.86
CA GLY A 145 34.86 -34.50 14.25
C GLY A 145 35.28 -33.42 13.26
N GLY A 146 36.48 -33.50 12.73
CA GLY A 146 37.00 -32.58 11.72
C GLY A 146 36.24 -32.65 10.39
N ALA A 147 35.86 -33.84 9.95
CA ALA A 147 35.11 -34.02 8.72
C ALA A 147 33.69 -33.43 8.83
N ILE A 148 33.02 -33.56 9.97
CA ILE A 148 31.69 -32.99 10.22
C ILE A 148 31.75 -31.45 10.18
N ILE A 149 32.78 -30.85 10.79
CA ILE A 149 33.00 -29.39 10.77
C ILE A 149 33.24 -28.91 9.35
N LEU A 150 34.06 -29.61 8.56
CA LEU A 150 34.34 -29.25 7.18
C LEU A 150 33.08 -29.32 6.31
N ILE A 151 32.28 -30.38 6.46
CA ILE A 151 31.02 -30.53 5.72
C ILE A 151 30.04 -29.45 6.14
N ALA A 152 29.89 -29.13 7.42
CA ALA A 152 28.99 -28.10 7.90
C ALA A 152 29.41 -26.71 7.41
N PHE A 153 30.71 -26.41 7.39
CA PHE A 153 31.24 -25.19 6.83
C PHE A 153 30.99 -25.09 5.31
N GLY A 154 31.25 -26.19 4.58
CA GLY A 154 30.96 -26.27 3.15
C GLY A 154 29.48 -26.04 2.85
N LEU A 155 28.58 -26.68 3.61
CA LEU A 155 27.14 -26.50 3.47
C LEU A 155 26.70 -25.06 3.75
N MET A 156 27.25 -24.43 4.79
CA MET A 156 27.00 -23.04 5.11
C MET A 156 27.50 -22.10 3.99
N ALA A 157 28.72 -22.31 3.50
CA ALA A 157 29.30 -21.49 2.44
C ALA A 157 28.49 -21.60 1.14
N VAL A 158 28.17 -22.81 0.69
CA VAL A 158 27.33 -23.06 -0.50
C VAL A 158 25.95 -22.42 -0.33
N GLY A 159 25.32 -22.54 0.86
CA GLY A 159 24.04 -21.94 1.16
C GLY A 159 24.05 -20.42 1.07
N TYR A 160 25.05 -19.73 1.67
CA TYR A 160 25.12 -18.26 1.60
C TYR A 160 25.48 -17.74 0.20
N ILE A 161 26.39 -18.43 -0.50
CA ILE A 161 26.72 -18.09 -1.90
C ILE A 161 25.48 -18.26 -2.79
N GLY A 162 24.78 -19.39 -2.65
CA GLY A 162 23.56 -19.66 -3.39
C GLY A 162 22.46 -18.65 -3.10
N LEU A 163 22.31 -18.22 -1.83
CA LEU A 163 21.36 -17.19 -1.43
C LEU A 163 21.70 -15.83 -2.07
N PHE A 164 22.97 -15.46 -2.10
CA PHE A 164 23.43 -14.21 -2.75
C PHE A 164 23.06 -14.21 -4.24
N PHE A 165 23.47 -15.24 -4.99
CA PHE A 165 23.15 -15.31 -6.41
C PHE A 165 21.66 -15.47 -6.68
N GLY A 166 20.95 -16.24 -5.86
CA GLY A 166 19.51 -16.41 -5.97
C GLY A 166 18.74 -15.10 -5.78
N ARG A 167 19.13 -14.27 -4.81
CA ARG A 167 18.56 -12.93 -4.62
C ARG A 167 18.87 -12.03 -5.81
N TRP A 168 20.05 -12.09 -6.35
CA TRP A 168 20.47 -11.32 -7.52
C TRP A 168 19.65 -11.70 -8.76
N ILE A 169 19.49 -13.01 -9.02
CA ILE A 169 18.66 -13.53 -10.12
C ILE A 169 17.21 -13.10 -9.93
N LYS A 170 16.65 -13.28 -8.71
CA LYS A 170 15.28 -12.82 -8.41
C LYS A 170 15.11 -11.34 -8.75
N ALA A 171 16.05 -10.49 -8.32
CA ALA A 171 15.98 -9.06 -8.59
C ALA A 171 16.08 -8.74 -10.10
N ALA A 172 16.94 -9.46 -10.83
CA ALA A 172 17.07 -9.30 -12.27
C ALA A 172 15.79 -9.68 -13.03
N VAL A 173 15.19 -10.84 -12.68
CA VAL A 173 13.92 -11.29 -13.26
C VAL A 173 12.81 -10.29 -12.93
N SER A 174 12.70 -9.85 -11.68
CA SER A 174 11.69 -8.88 -11.25
C SER A 174 11.78 -7.59 -12.07
N ARG A 175 12.99 -7.02 -12.24
CA ARG A 175 13.18 -5.80 -13.05
C ARG A 175 12.75 -5.96 -14.51
N GLN A 176 13.00 -7.12 -15.13
CA GLN A 176 12.54 -7.35 -16.51
C GLN A 176 11.02 -7.43 -16.62
N ARG A 177 10.37 -7.97 -15.57
CA ARG A 177 8.91 -8.04 -15.51
C ARG A 177 8.27 -6.66 -15.34
N GLU A 178 8.90 -5.76 -14.60
CA GLU A 178 8.44 -4.37 -14.51
C GLU A 178 8.41 -3.68 -15.89
N TYR A 179 9.48 -3.85 -16.68
CA TYR A 179 9.49 -3.31 -18.05
C TYR A 179 8.42 -3.95 -18.97
N LEU A 180 8.18 -5.23 -18.79
CA LEU A 180 7.10 -5.91 -19.52
C LEU A 180 5.73 -5.38 -19.07
N ALA A 181 5.53 -5.13 -17.77
CA ALA A 181 4.29 -4.61 -17.24
C ALA A 181 4.03 -3.17 -17.71
N ASP A 182 5.08 -2.32 -17.78
CA ASP A 182 4.97 -0.98 -18.36
C ASP A 182 4.58 -1.03 -19.85
N ALA A 183 5.20 -1.90 -20.63
CA ALA A 183 4.85 -2.07 -22.03
C ALA A 183 3.43 -2.61 -22.23
N SER A 184 3.00 -3.55 -21.37
CA SER A 184 1.63 -4.06 -21.40
C SER A 184 0.60 -3.00 -20.99
N ALA A 185 0.96 -2.12 -20.03
CA ALA A 185 0.11 -1.00 -19.66
C ALA A 185 -0.15 -0.06 -20.84
N VAL A 186 0.90 0.27 -21.61
CA VAL A 186 0.77 1.03 -22.86
C VAL A 186 -0.07 0.29 -23.89
N GLN A 187 0.08 -1.04 -23.98
CA GLN A 187 -0.71 -1.85 -24.92
C GLN A 187 -2.20 -1.86 -24.56
N PHE A 188 -2.56 -2.00 -23.28
CA PHE A 188 -3.95 -2.06 -22.83
C PHE A 188 -4.63 -0.70 -22.91
N THR A 189 -3.93 0.38 -22.52
CA THR A 189 -4.46 1.76 -22.53
C THR A 189 -4.36 2.40 -23.92
N ARG A 190 -3.45 1.94 -24.78
CA ARG A 190 -3.03 2.58 -26.04
C ARG A 190 -2.56 4.02 -25.86
N ASP A 191 -2.14 4.36 -24.66
CA ASP A 191 -1.68 5.69 -24.26
C ASP A 191 -0.41 5.57 -23.41
N PRO A 192 0.78 5.92 -23.94
CA PRO A 192 2.02 5.90 -23.18
C PRO A 192 2.05 6.94 -22.07
N ASP A 193 1.31 8.06 -22.22
CA ASP A 193 1.27 9.11 -21.21
C ASP A 193 0.53 8.67 -19.94
N SER A 194 -0.32 7.66 -20.02
CA SER A 194 -1.03 7.10 -18.87
C SER A 194 -0.07 6.57 -17.81
N ILE A 195 0.74 5.58 -18.16
CA ILE A 195 1.73 5.02 -17.22
C ILE A 195 2.93 5.96 -17.04
N GLY A 196 3.35 6.67 -18.09
CA GLY A 196 4.45 7.65 -18.03
C GLY A 196 4.15 8.78 -17.07
N GLY A 197 2.96 9.36 -17.11
CA GLY A 197 2.48 10.40 -16.19
C GLY A 197 2.42 9.90 -14.75
N ALA A 198 1.86 8.70 -14.53
CA ALA A 198 1.81 8.08 -13.22
C ALA A 198 3.22 7.87 -12.64
N LEU A 199 4.16 7.33 -13.41
CA LEU A 199 5.56 7.13 -12.99
C LEU A 199 6.24 8.46 -12.62
N LYS A 200 6.02 9.53 -13.42
CA LYS A 200 6.55 10.88 -13.13
C LYS A 200 6.00 11.41 -11.81
N LYS A 201 4.69 11.26 -11.54
CA LYS A 201 4.08 11.65 -10.26
C LYS A 201 4.58 10.82 -9.10
N ILE A 202 4.72 9.50 -9.26
CA ILE A 202 5.30 8.62 -8.25
C ILE A 202 6.74 9.04 -7.93
N ALA A 203 7.55 9.41 -8.92
CA ALA A 203 8.91 9.89 -8.69
C ALA A 203 8.94 11.19 -7.87
N VAL A 204 8.01 12.11 -8.11
CA VAL A 204 7.91 13.38 -7.37
C VAL A 204 7.41 13.16 -5.94
N TYR A 205 6.38 12.34 -5.76
CA TYR A 205 5.78 12.08 -4.44
C TYR A 205 6.48 10.93 -3.68
N GLY A 206 7.38 10.19 -4.32
CA GLY A 206 7.96 8.93 -3.83
C GLY A 206 8.67 9.01 -2.49
N ASN A 207 9.14 10.18 -2.08
CA ASN A 207 9.71 10.40 -0.74
C ASN A 207 8.67 10.34 0.39
N SER A 208 7.38 10.29 0.08
CA SER A 208 6.27 10.27 1.05
C SER A 208 5.42 8.99 1.00
N SER A 209 5.73 8.03 0.11
CA SER A 209 4.98 6.78 -0.03
C SER A 209 5.51 5.66 0.87
N TYR A 210 5.54 5.87 2.17
CA TYR A 210 5.78 4.80 3.12
C TYR A 210 4.44 4.21 3.57
N LEU A 211 4.24 2.90 3.35
CA LEU A 211 3.18 2.17 4.02
C LEU A 211 3.52 2.10 5.52
N ASN A 212 2.55 2.39 6.38
CA ASN A 212 2.67 2.28 7.85
C ASN A 212 2.69 0.82 8.35
N VAL A 213 2.92 -0.14 7.48
CA VAL A 213 2.95 -1.58 7.78
C VAL A 213 4.37 -2.09 7.63
N ASP A 214 4.74 -3.13 8.38
CA ASP A 214 6.03 -3.83 8.29
C ASP A 214 6.24 -4.36 6.86
N THR A 215 6.91 -3.54 6.05
CA THR A 215 6.88 -3.61 4.58
C THR A 215 7.88 -4.61 4.00
N GLU A 216 8.69 -5.28 4.83
CA GLU A 216 9.71 -6.19 4.30
C GLU A 216 9.12 -7.37 3.50
N GLU A 217 7.90 -7.81 3.89
CA GLU A 217 7.23 -8.95 3.26
C GLU A 217 6.47 -8.58 1.97
N VAL A 218 6.05 -7.34 1.84
CA VAL A 218 5.22 -6.87 0.71
C VAL A 218 5.91 -5.81 -0.16
N SER A 219 7.13 -5.40 0.20
CA SER A 219 7.88 -4.38 -0.55
C SER A 219 8.07 -4.70 -2.03
N HIS A 220 8.10 -5.98 -2.38
CA HIS A 220 8.19 -6.46 -3.77
C HIS A 220 6.86 -6.40 -4.53
N MET A 221 5.74 -6.07 -3.87
CA MET A 221 4.41 -5.94 -4.45
C MET A 221 3.99 -4.47 -4.59
N LEU A 222 4.80 -3.53 -4.08
CA LEU A 222 4.46 -2.11 -4.07
C LEU A 222 5.08 -1.39 -5.26
N PHE A 223 4.32 -0.52 -5.88
CA PHE A 223 4.71 0.23 -7.08
C PHE A 223 5.87 1.21 -6.84
N GLY A 224 5.99 1.74 -5.63
CA GLY A 224 7.03 2.67 -5.20
C GLY A 224 7.85 2.09 -4.05
N ASP A 225 9.12 1.75 -4.31
CA ASP A 225 10.08 1.40 -3.26
C ASP A 225 10.87 2.66 -2.87
N GLY A 226 10.51 3.27 -1.73
CA GLY A 226 11.16 4.47 -1.18
C GLY A 226 12.57 4.23 -0.62
N ARG A 227 13.11 3.01 -0.73
CA ARG A 227 14.44 2.67 -0.21
C ARG A 227 15.54 2.97 -1.23
N LYS A 228 16.73 3.34 -0.73
CA LYS A 228 17.94 3.50 -1.54
C LYS A 228 18.19 2.23 -2.35
N MET A 229 18.39 2.39 -3.65
CA MET A 229 18.64 1.29 -4.56
C MET A 229 19.83 0.45 -4.13
N ASN A 230 19.56 -0.81 -3.85
CA ASN A 230 20.55 -1.84 -3.61
C ASN A 230 20.62 -2.79 -4.82
N LEU A 231 21.73 -3.54 -4.92
CA LEU A 231 21.95 -4.58 -5.94
C LEU A 231 20.77 -5.60 -6.01
N PHE A 232 20.03 -5.74 -4.93
CA PHE A 232 18.90 -6.64 -4.75
C PHE A 232 17.54 -5.96 -4.89
N SER A 233 17.48 -4.69 -5.34
CA SER A 233 16.21 -4.01 -5.60
C SER A 233 15.41 -4.74 -6.69
N THR A 234 14.16 -5.03 -6.40
CA THR A 234 13.24 -5.74 -7.30
C THR A 234 12.66 -4.81 -8.36
N HIS A 235 12.58 -3.51 -8.08
CA HIS A 235 12.13 -2.52 -9.05
C HIS A 235 13.31 -1.80 -9.71
N PRO A 236 13.25 -1.50 -11.04
CA PRO A 236 14.19 -0.63 -11.73
C PRO A 236 14.07 0.81 -11.21
N LYS A 237 15.04 1.65 -11.54
CA LYS A 237 14.91 3.10 -11.30
C LYS A 237 13.69 3.65 -12.03
N LEU A 238 12.92 4.49 -11.37
CA LEU A 238 11.76 5.14 -11.99
C LEU A 238 12.16 5.91 -13.26
N GLU A 239 13.29 6.60 -13.23
CA GLU A 239 13.83 7.29 -14.41
C GLU A 239 14.08 6.36 -15.60
N ASP A 240 14.60 5.14 -15.37
CA ASP A 240 14.86 4.17 -16.42
C ASP A 240 13.54 3.61 -16.98
N ARG A 241 12.51 3.44 -16.14
CA ARG A 241 11.16 3.05 -16.55
C ARG A 241 10.53 4.16 -17.39
N ILE A 242 10.57 5.41 -16.89
CA ILE A 242 10.02 6.58 -17.60
C ILE A 242 10.67 6.71 -18.98
N ARG A 243 12.01 6.64 -19.10
CA ARG A 243 12.72 6.73 -20.39
C ARG A 243 12.35 5.65 -21.39
N LYS A 244 11.95 4.47 -20.90
CA LYS A 244 11.49 3.38 -21.81
C LYS A 244 10.10 3.63 -22.36
N VAL A 245 9.22 4.25 -21.58
CA VAL A 245 7.85 4.60 -22.00
C VAL A 245 7.85 5.93 -22.78
N ASP A 246 8.65 6.89 -22.33
CA ASP A 246 8.80 8.22 -22.92
C ASP A 246 10.29 8.47 -23.22
N PRO A 247 10.77 8.16 -24.44
CA PRO A 247 12.18 8.38 -24.82
C PRO A 247 12.62 9.84 -24.81
N GLY A 248 11.68 10.79 -24.88
CA GLY A 248 11.96 12.23 -24.82
C GLY A 248 12.13 12.78 -23.39
N PHE A 249 11.92 11.94 -22.38
CA PHE A 249 11.97 12.36 -20.98
C PHE A 249 13.31 12.94 -20.55
N THR A 250 13.27 14.07 -19.86
CA THR A 250 14.42 14.72 -19.21
C THR A 250 14.21 14.86 -17.71
N ALA A 251 15.30 14.78 -16.93
CA ALA A 251 15.20 14.95 -15.46
C ALA A 251 14.66 16.33 -15.03
N GLU A 252 14.82 17.34 -15.90
CA GLU A 252 14.28 18.69 -15.67
C GLU A 252 12.74 18.71 -15.66
N GLU A 253 12.09 17.80 -16.37
CA GLU A 253 10.64 17.65 -16.36
C GLU A 253 10.12 17.28 -14.97
N LEU A 254 10.83 16.39 -14.24
CA LEU A 254 10.46 16.06 -12.86
C LEU A 254 10.54 17.28 -11.95
N THR A 255 11.55 18.11 -12.12
CA THR A 255 11.70 19.34 -11.34
C THR A 255 10.55 20.32 -11.63
N ARG A 256 10.22 20.50 -12.90
CA ARG A 256 9.08 21.36 -13.30
C ARG A 256 7.75 20.79 -12.77
N LEU A 257 7.55 19.49 -12.89
CA LEU A 257 6.37 18.81 -12.37
C LEU A 257 6.27 18.95 -10.85
N ALA A 258 7.37 18.76 -10.12
CA ALA A 258 7.43 18.92 -8.67
C ALA A 258 7.01 20.34 -8.24
N VAL A 259 7.49 21.39 -8.91
CA VAL A 259 7.09 22.78 -8.64
C VAL A 259 5.61 23.00 -8.93
N LYS A 260 5.09 22.43 -10.04
CA LYS A 260 3.67 22.55 -10.40
C LYS A 260 2.80 21.87 -9.35
N LEU A 261 3.07 20.60 -9.01
CA LEU A 261 2.29 19.82 -8.04
C LEU A 261 2.32 20.45 -6.64
N ASN A 262 3.47 20.93 -6.19
CA ASN A 262 3.57 21.63 -4.89
C ASN A 262 2.71 22.89 -4.83
N ARG A 263 2.63 23.65 -5.94
CA ARG A 263 1.73 24.81 -6.02
C ARG A 263 0.25 24.42 -6.01
N GLU A 264 -0.09 23.32 -6.69
CA GLU A 264 -1.47 22.79 -6.71
C GLU A 264 -1.89 22.28 -5.33
N ASP A 265 -1.03 21.52 -4.65
CA ASP A 265 -1.26 21.03 -3.29
C ASP A 265 -1.41 22.16 -2.28
N THR A 266 -0.58 23.21 -2.38
CA THR A 266 -0.67 24.38 -1.51
C THR A 266 -2.00 25.10 -1.72
N ARG A 267 -2.40 25.32 -2.98
CA ARG A 267 -3.70 25.96 -3.30
C ARG A 267 -4.89 25.12 -2.85
N ALA A 268 -4.81 23.79 -2.97
CA ALA A 268 -5.85 22.88 -2.50
C ALA A 268 -6.01 22.95 -0.97
N ARG A 269 -4.90 22.94 -0.23
CA ARG A 269 -4.89 23.10 1.23
C ARG A 269 -5.47 24.45 1.67
N GLU A 270 -5.11 25.54 1.00
CA GLU A 270 -5.65 26.87 1.29
C GLU A 270 -7.16 26.94 1.02
N ARG A 271 -7.63 26.33 -0.07
CA ARG A 271 -9.08 26.25 -0.37
C ARG A 271 -9.83 25.45 0.68
N ALA A 272 -9.32 24.27 1.05
CA ALA A 272 -9.90 23.43 2.09
C ALA A 272 -9.95 24.16 3.44
N LYS A 273 -8.88 24.88 3.82
CA LYS A 273 -8.84 25.68 5.04
C LYS A 273 -9.90 26.80 5.02
N LYS A 274 -10.01 27.55 3.92
CA LYS A 274 -11.02 28.60 3.75
C LYS A 274 -12.45 28.06 3.76
N GLN A 275 -12.65 26.87 3.25
CA GLN A 275 -13.95 26.21 3.26
C GLN A 275 -14.33 25.75 4.66
N ALA A 276 -13.41 25.12 5.39
CA ALA A 276 -13.59 24.76 6.79
C ALA A 276 -13.87 25.98 7.70
N GLU A 277 -13.16 27.10 7.47
CA GLU A 277 -13.41 28.36 8.18
C GLU A 277 -14.80 28.94 7.88
N LYS A 278 -15.27 28.83 6.63
CA LYS A 278 -16.63 29.28 6.25
C LYS A 278 -17.70 28.40 6.87
N GLU A 279 -17.50 27.08 6.91
CA GLU A 279 -18.43 26.14 7.52
C GLU A 279 -18.47 26.33 9.05
N ALA A 280 -17.33 26.53 9.69
CA ALA A 280 -17.26 26.84 11.12
C ALA A 280 -17.97 28.16 11.46
N LYS A 281 -17.82 29.22 10.64
CA LYS A 281 -18.55 30.48 10.81
C LYS A 281 -20.06 30.30 10.62
N LYS A 282 -20.46 29.52 9.62
CA LYS A 282 -21.88 29.23 9.36
C LYS A 282 -22.54 28.40 10.47
N GLY A 283 -21.75 27.50 11.10
CA GLY A 283 -22.17 26.75 12.29
C GLY A 283 -22.28 27.64 13.55
N SER A 284 -21.39 28.64 13.71
CA SER A 284 -21.44 29.58 14.83
C SER A 284 -22.60 30.59 14.71
N ASP A 285 -22.91 31.06 13.50
CA ASP A 285 -24.08 31.95 13.28
C ASP A 285 -25.42 31.22 13.44
N ALA A 286 -25.48 29.92 13.14
CA ALA A 286 -26.67 29.12 13.38
C ALA A 286 -26.85 28.75 14.86
N GLY A 287 -25.75 28.70 15.65
CA GLY A 287 -25.76 28.38 17.08
C GLY A 287 -26.05 29.56 18.01
N THR A 288 -25.71 30.79 17.60
CA THR A 288 -25.83 31.98 18.46
C THR A 288 -27.24 32.56 18.53
N GLY A 289 -28.15 32.17 17.61
CA GLY A 289 -29.55 32.62 17.62
C GLY A 289 -30.51 31.79 18.48
N MET A 290 -30.08 30.62 19.00
CA MET A 290 -31.01 29.65 19.57
C MET A 290 -30.91 29.45 21.10
N PHE A 291 -29.87 29.95 21.77
CA PHE A 291 -29.67 29.74 23.20
C PHE A 291 -29.20 31.01 23.91
N THR A 292 -30.13 31.94 24.17
CA THR A 292 -29.92 32.97 25.20
C THR A 292 -30.31 32.39 26.56
N ALA A 293 -29.65 32.83 27.63
CA ALA A 293 -29.96 32.39 28.99
C ALA A 293 -31.49 32.57 29.33
N GLU A 294 -32.12 33.59 28.74
CA GLU A 294 -33.54 33.86 28.86
C GLU A 294 -34.39 32.83 28.14
N SER A 295 -33.95 32.30 26.97
CA SER A 295 -34.71 31.26 26.25
C SER A 295 -34.62 29.89 26.96
N ILE A 296 -33.52 29.63 27.70
CA ILE A 296 -33.38 28.43 28.52
C ILE A 296 -34.25 28.53 29.76
N LEU A 297 -34.26 29.67 30.43
CA LEU A 297 -35.10 29.91 31.65
C LEU A 297 -36.59 29.89 31.34
N ALA A 298 -37.03 30.45 30.21
CA ALA A 298 -38.45 30.43 29.80
C ALA A 298 -38.97 29.04 29.41
N GLY A 299 -38.08 28.07 29.18
CA GLY A 299 -38.41 26.70 28.81
C GLY A 299 -38.45 25.69 29.96
N ILE A 300 -38.06 26.09 31.16
CA ILE A 300 -38.06 25.18 32.32
C ILE A 300 -39.51 24.93 32.76
N GLY A 301 -39.98 23.69 32.58
CA GLY A 301 -41.31 23.24 33.04
C GLY A 301 -42.37 23.02 31.95
N THR A 302 -42.09 23.31 30.68
CA THR A 302 -42.99 22.99 29.57
C THR A 302 -42.39 21.89 28.68
N PRO A 303 -42.99 20.70 28.56
CA PRO A 303 -42.54 19.67 27.63
C PRO A 303 -42.85 20.11 26.20
N ASP A 304 -41.83 20.57 25.47
CA ASP A 304 -41.93 20.89 24.06
C ASP A 304 -41.22 19.80 23.24
N TRP A 305 -41.96 19.15 22.36
CA TRP A 305 -41.47 18.00 21.56
C TRP A 305 -40.32 18.38 20.62
N GLU A 306 -40.33 19.58 20.05
CA GLU A 306 -39.23 20.08 19.20
C GLU A 306 -37.93 20.27 19.98
N ARG A 307 -37.99 20.69 21.24
CA ARG A 307 -36.82 20.84 22.13
C ARG A 307 -36.27 19.48 22.59
N MET A 308 -37.10 18.48 22.76
CA MET A 308 -36.63 17.12 23.06
C MET A 308 -35.89 16.51 21.86
N LEU A 309 -36.34 16.74 20.63
CA LEU A 309 -35.67 16.31 19.42
C LEU A 309 -34.33 17.03 19.24
N THR A 310 -34.26 18.31 19.55
CA THR A 310 -33.00 19.11 19.47
C THR A 310 -31.98 18.67 20.55
N ALA A 311 -32.46 18.38 21.76
CA ALA A 311 -31.62 17.84 22.84
C ALA A 311 -31.09 16.43 22.52
N ALA A 312 -31.93 15.58 21.91
CA ALA A 312 -31.50 14.25 21.43
C ALA A 312 -30.51 14.32 20.30
N ALA A 313 -30.67 15.25 19.35
CA ALA A 313 -29.71 15.50 18.27
C ALA A 313 -28.37 16.05 18.80
N PHE A 314 -28.41 16.92 19.83
CA PHE A 314 -27.20 17.41 20.48
C PHE A 314 -26.48 16.32 21.28
N ALA A 315 -27.21 15.47 22.00
CA ALA A 315 -26.66 14.32 22.71
C ALA A 315 -26.01 13.30 21.75
N ALA A 316 -26.60 13.10 20.57
CA ALA A 316 -26.07 12.23 19.54
C ALA A 316 -24.82 12.83 18.80
N ALA A 317 -24.63 14.15 18.88
CA ALA A 317 -23.49 14.85 18.31
C ALA A 317 -22.27 14.93 19.25
N ILE A 318 -22.40 14.50 20.52
CA ILE A 318 -21.30 14.46 21.48
C ILE A 318 -20.38 13.28 21.07
N PRO A 319 -19.07 13.54 20.80
CA PRO A 319 -18.14 12.46 20.47
C PRO A 319 -18.08 11.40 21.57
N ASP A 320 -18.03 10.12 21.20
CA ASP A 320 -17.96 8.97 22.12
C ASP A 320 -16.80 9.06 23.15
N VAL A 321 -15.76 9.81 22.83
CA VAL A 321 -14.64 10.09 23.73
C VAL A 321 -15.08 10.96 24.92
N MET A 322 -15.92 11.96 24.70
CA MET A 322 -16.46 12.81 25.77
C MET A 322 -17.49 12.09 26.64
N THR A 323 -18.34 11.27 26.03
CA THR A 323 -19.33 10.47 26.76
C THR A 323 -18.67 9.43 27.68
N ARG A 324 -17.57 8.83 27.22
CA ARG A 324 -16.76 7.91 28.05
C ARG A 324 -16.00 8.64 29.17
N ALA A 325 -15.49 9.84 28.92
CA ALA A 325 -14.79 10.64 29.94
C ALA A 325 -15.69 11.04 31.12
N VAL A 326 -16.97 11.34 30.85
CA VAL A 326 -17.95 11.68 31.88
C VAL A 326 -18.37 10.47 32.73
N HIS A 327 -18.31 9.26 32.17
CA HIS A 327 -18.70 8.01 32.86
C HIS A 327 -17.52 7.27 33.51
N SER A 328 -16.28 7.58 33.14
CA SER A 328 -15.09 7.09 33.83
C SER A 328 -14.75 8.11 34.92
N GLY A 329 -14.94 7.77 36.18
CA GLY A 329 -14.65 8.65 37.34
C GLY A 329 -13.17 9.04 37.50
N GLU A 330 -12.33 8.87 36.49
CA GLU A 330 -10.90 9.20 36.52
C GLU A 330 -10.61 10.70 36.44
N TRP A 331 -11.54 11.54 35.97
CA TRP A 331 -11.35 12.99 35.88
C TRP A 331 -11.77 13.77 37.14
N ALA A 332 -12.38 13.11 38.12
CA ALA A 332 -12.78 13.76 39.38
C ALA A 332 -11.64 13.86 40.43
N ALA A 333 -10.46 13.36 40.10
CA ALA A 333 -9.33 13.31 41.07
C ALA A 333 -8.23 14.36 40.81
N GLU A 334 -8.37 15.22 39.78
CA GLU A 334 -7.35 16.25 39.42
C GLU A 334 -7.87 17.70 39.46
N VAL A 335 -8.89 18.02 40.27
CA VAL A 335 -9.28 19.42 40.57
C VAL A 335 -9.17 19.68 42.05
#